data_e9db9f69dc7d9c08e13553f3ff826e37
#
_entry.id   e9db9f69dc7d9c08e13553f3ff826e37
#
_cell.length_a   1.000
_cell.length_b   1.000
_cell.length_c   1.000
_cell.angle_alpha   90.00
_cell.angle_beta   90.00
_cell.angle_gamma   90.00
#
_symmetry.space_group_name_H-M   'P 1'
#
loop_
_entity.id
_entity.type
_entity.pdbx_description
1 polymer ?
#
loop_
_entity_poly.entity_id
_entity_poly.type
_entity_poly.pdbx_seq_one_letter_code
_entity_poly.pdbx_strand_id
1 'polypeptide(L)'
;MIQHTVEGGDGVSLHVEETGDERGDPILFIHGYTQSRLAWDEQMDSDLADEFRLVAMDDRGHGLSDKPEDAYGDSALWADDVQAVIEALDLDESVLCGWSYGGLIISDYLEEYGTEHVSGLNLVGAISKIGTDDAMAVIGEDFTSLVPGFEATDSEESVRTLETFIRRCTHGDPSPQDLYYFLGFNAIVPPYVRMGLHSREVSHDDLLSEVDVPVLITHGEADSIVLPAAAEEHAETIPDAETSFYPDVGHNTFGRFPNGSIGNSGSSRT
;
A
#
# COMPACT_ATOMS: atom_id res chain seq x y z
N MET A 1 -14.11 -1.30 -16.09
CA MET A 1 -12.96 -1.92 -15.39
C MET A 1 -12.60 -3.20 -16.12
N ILE A 2 -11.33 -3.36 -16.50
CA ILE A 2 -10.78 -4.52 -17.20
C ILE A 2 -10.05 -5.37 -16.14
N GLN A 3 -10.15 -6.70 -16.25
CA GLN A 3 -9.47 -7.60 -15.33
C GLN A 3 -8.37 -8.35 -16.07
N HIS A 4 -7.21 -8.45 -15.44
CA HIS A 4 -6.05 -9.15 -15.93
C HIS A 4 -5.61 -10.22 -14.93
N THR A 5 -4.94 -11.23 -15.45
CA THR A 5 -4.20 -12.22 -14.67
C THR A 5 -2.76 -12.18 -15.16
N VAL A 6 -1.84 -11.85 -14.27
CA VAL A 6 -0.42 -11.70 -14.56
C VAL A 6 0.35 -12.77 -13.81
N GLU A 7 1.32 -13.40 -14.46
CA GLU A 7 2.24 -14.34 -13.82
C GLU A 7 3.39 -13.53 -13.17
N GLY A 8 3.39 -13.44 -11.86
CA GLY A 8 4.41 -12.76 -11.06
C GLY A 8 5.59 -13.64 -10.70
N GLY A 9 6.39 -13.17 -9.74
CA GLY A 9 7.57 -13.84 -9.25
C GLY A 9 7.27 -15.27 -8.79
N ASP A 10 8.14 -16.23 -9.16
CA ASP A 10 7.99 -17.66 -8.85
C ASP A 10 6.66 -18.28 -9.35
N GLY A 11 6.08 -17.69 -10.42
CA GLY A 11 4.89 -18.21 -11.08
C GLY A 11 3.58 -18.00 -10.32
N VAL A 12 3.55 -17.09 -9.35
CA VAL A 12 2.31 -16.71 -8.65
C VAL A 12 1.35 -16.03 -9.63
N SER A 13 0.07 -16.37 -9.58
CA SER A 13 -0.96 -15.70 -10.36
C SER A 13 -1.44 -14.46 -9.62
N LEU A 14 -1.25 -13.30 -10.23
CA LEU A 14 -1.66 -12.00 -9.70
C LEU A 14 -2.94 -11.54 -10.39
N HIS A 15 -3.89 -11.04 -9.58
CA HIS A 15 -5.10 -10.39 -10.08
C HIS A 15 -4.89 -8.88 -10.14
N VAL A 16 -5.16 -8.29 -11.30
CA VAL A 16 -4.99 -6.85 -11.54
C VAL A 16 -6.26 -6.30 -12.19
N GLU A 17 -6.69 -5.12 -11.78
CA GLU A 17 -7.79 -4.41 -12.41
C GLU A 17 -7.34 -3.06 -12.96
N GLU A 18 -7.90 -2.69 -14.10
CA GLU A 18 -7.55 -1.50 -14.86
C GLU A 18 -8.80 -0.71 -15.23
N THR A 19 -8.71 0.61 -15.13
CA THR A 19 -9.74 1.57 -15.59
C THR A 19 -9.09 2.87 -16.06
N GLY A 20 -9.89 3.78 -16.56
CA GLY A 20 -9.43 5.12 -16.98
C GLY A 20 -9.08 5.24 -18.45
N ASP A 21 -8.34 6.31 -18.80
CA ASP A 21 -7.92 6.55 -20.16
C ASP A 21 -6.71 5.64 -20.52
N GLU A 22 -6.88 4.73 -21.44
CA GLU A 22 -5.82 3.84 -21.95
C GLU A 22 -4.58 4.59 -22.48
N ARG A 23 -4.67 5.89 -22.72
CA ARG A 23 -3.59 6.75 -23.21
C ARG A 23 -3.07 7.71 -22.15
N GLY A 24 -3.71 7.73 -20.99
CA GLY A 24 -3.28 8.51 -19.85
C GLY A 24 -1.99 7.93 -19.25
N ASP A 25 -1.25 8.77 -18.55
CA ASP A 25 -0.08 8.34 -17.80
C ASP A 25 -0.51 7.28 -16.75
N PRO A 26 0.22 6.15 -16.64
CA PRO A 26 -0.21 5.06 -15.78
C PRO A 26 0.08 5.34 -14.31
N ILE A 27 -0.87 4.96 -13.45
CA ILE A 27 -0.70 4.93 -11.99
C ILE A 27 -0.95 3.49 -11.53
N LEU A 28 0.07 2.86 -10.93
CA LEU A 28 -0.04 1.54 -10.32
C LEU A 28 -0.21 1.67 -8.81
N PHE A 29 -1.36 1.21 -8.33
CA PHE A 29 -1.73 1.20 -6.92
C PHE A 29 -1.37 -0.14 -6.26
N ILE A 30 -0.58 -0.07 -5.18
CA ILE A 30 -0.11 -1.20 -4.37
C ILE A 30 -0.66 -1.02 -2.96
N HIS A 31 -1.43 -1.99 -2.49
CA HIS A 31 -2.13 -1.89 -1.22
C HIS A 31 -1.25 -2.26 -0.02
N GLY A 32 -1.78 -2.05 1.20
CA GLY A 32 -1.09 -2.35 2.44
C GLY A 32 -1.36 -3.75 3.01
N TYR A 33 -0.82 -3.97 4.21
CA TYR A 33 -0.94 -5.18 5.01
C TYR A 33 -2.40 -5.63 5.15
N THR A 34 -2.69 -6.89 4.85
CA THR A 34 -4.02 -7.53 4.86
C THR A 34 -5.08 -6.91 3.95
N GLN A 35 -4.73 -5.97 3.09
CA GLN A 35 -5.67 -5.28 2.23
C GLN A 35 -5.90 -6.01 0.91
N SER A 36 -6.46 -5.33 -0.06
CA SER A 36 -6.58 -5.74 -1.45
C SER A 36 -6.67 -4.52 -2.36
N ARG A 37 -6.64 -4.71 -3.68
CA ARG A 37 -6.91 -3.63 -4.64
C ARG A 37 -8.20 -2.85 -4.34
N LEU A 38 -9.19 -3.49 -3.70
CA LEU A 38 -10.47 -2.86 -3.33
C LEU A 38 -10.31 -1.68 -2.35
N ALA A 39 -9.16 -1.56 -1.69
CA ALA A 39 -8.86 -0.38 -0.89
C ALA A 39 -8.78 0.90 -1.74
N TRP A 40 -8.51 0.76 -3.03
CA TRP A 40 -8.36 1.84 -4.00
C TRP A 40 -9.62 2.14 -4.83
N ASP A 41 -10.77 1.53 -4.50
CA ASP A 41 -12.01 1.70 -5.28
C ASP A 41 -12.41 3.17 -5.48
N GLU A 42 -12.23 4.03 -4.46
CA GLU A 42 -12.57 5.44 -4.57
C GLU A 42 -11.67 6.17 -5.58
N GLN A 43 -10.38 5.78 -5.71
CA GLN A 43 -9.47 6.31 -6.70
C GLN A 43 -9.79 5.77 -8.09
N MET A 44 -10.06 4.47 -8.18
CA MET A 44 -10.40 3.79 -9.43
C MET A 44 -11.72 4.30 -10.03
N ASP A 45 -12.66 4.75 -9.20
CA ASP A 45 -13.98 5.29 -9.60
C ASP A 45 -14.02 6.84 -9.62
N SER A 46 -12.87 7.52 -9.42
CA SER A 46 -12.80 8.98 -9.37
C SER A 46 -12.57 9.64 -10.73
N ASP A 47 -12.62 10.98 -10.75
CA ASP A 47 -12.29 11.79 -11.93
C ASP A 47 -10.83 11.60 -12.40
N LEU A 48 -9.97 10.96 -11.62
CA LEU A 48 -8.62 10.55 -12.06
C LEU A 48 -8.69 9.65 -13.31
N ALA A 49 -9.72 8.82 -13.41
CA ALA A 49 -9.94 7.93 -14.55
C ALA A 49 -10.23 8.70 -15.87
N ASP A 50 -10.55 9.99 -15.80
CA ASP A 50 -10.74 10.83 -17.00
C ASP A 50 -9.40 11.26 -17.64
N GLU A 51 -8.30 11.23 -16.86
CA GLU A 51 -6.99 11.75 -17.28
C GLU A 51 -5.88 10.68 -17.25
N PHE A 52 -5.99 9.70 -16.35
CA PHE A 52 -4.94 8.71 -16.09
C PHE A 52 -5.40 7.29 -16.43
N ARG A 53 -4.44 6.44 -16.70
CA ARG A 53 -4.61 4.99 -16.76
C ARG A 53 -4.40 4.42 -15.35
N LEU A 54 -5.47 3.98 -14.71
CA LEU A 54 -5.45 3.53 -13.33
C LEU A 54 -5.39 2.01 -13.25
N VAL A 55 -4.39 1.48 -12.57
CA VAL A 55 -4.15 0.05 -12.40
C VAL A 55 -4.02 -0.26 -10.91
N ALA A 56 -4.78 -1.23 -10.41
CA ALA A 56 -4.69 -1.69 -9.03
C ALA A 56 -4.47 -3.20 -8.99
N MET A 57 -3.44 -3.66 -8.26
CA MET A 57 -3.12 -5.07 -8.12
C MET A 57 -3.56 -5.61 -6.76
N ASP A 58 -3.93 -6.88 -6.73
CA ASP A 58 -3.93 -7.67 -5.50
C ASP A 58 -2.54 -8.28 -5.35
N ASP A 59 -1.83 -7.93 -4.30
CA ASP A 59 -0.49 -8.46 -4.00
C ASP A 59 -0.55 -9.99 -3.77
N ARG A 60 0.58 -10.70 -3.93
CA ARG A 60 0.67 -12.10 -3.53
C ARG A 60 0.11 -12.33 -2.14
N GLY A 61 -0.67 -13.38 -1.95
CA GLY A 61 -1.30 -13.68 -0.67
C GLY A 61 -2.61 -12.94 -0.38
N HIS A 62 -2.98 -11.96 -1.20
CA HIS A 62 -4.14 -11.08 -0.95
C HIS A 62 -5.21 -11.20 -2.05
N GLY A 63 -6.38 -10.64 -1.77
CA GLY A 63 -7.48 -10.51 -2.72
C GLY A 63 -7.77 -11.77 -3.52
N LEU A 64 -7.75 -11.65 -4.84
CA LEU A 64 -7.95 -12.74 -5.79
C LEU A 64 -6.63 -13.34 -6.33
N SER A 65 -5.46 -12.78 -5.94
CA SER A 65 -4.16 -13.35 -6.24
C SER A 65 -3.92 -14.67 -5.49
N ASP A 66 -3.01 -15.49 -6.02
CA ASP A 66 -2.61 -16.75 -5.40
C ASP A 66 -2.01 -16.53 -4.00
N LYS A 67 -2.16 -17.54 -3.16
CA LYS A 67 -1.74 -17.52 -1.75
C LYS A 67 -0.79 -18.69 -1.45
N PRO A 68 0.47 -18.64 -1.98
CA PRO A 68 1.46 -19.68 -1.68
C PRO A 68 1.72 -19.74 -0.17
N GLU A 69 2.15 -20.91 0.35
CA GLU A 69 2.30 -21.10 1.79
C GLU A 69 3.55 -20.43 2.39
N ASP A 70 4.61 -20.17 1.60
CA ASP A 70 5.94 -19.80 2.08
C ASP A 70 6.71 -18.77 1.22
N ALA A 71 6.02 -17.90 0.49
CA ALA A 71 6.64 -16.97 -0.47
C ALA A 71 6.53 -15.48 -0.05
N TYR A 72 6.70 -15.16 1.23
CA TYR A 72 6.47 -13.80 1.74
C TYR A 72 7.71 -13.13 2.35
N GLY A 73 8.75 -13.90 2.67
CA GLY A 73 9.96 -13.40 3.32
C GLY A 73 11.01 -12.84 2.37
N ASP A 74 10.92 -13.10 1.07
CA ASP A 74 11.92 -12.72 0.07
C ASP A 74 11.49 -11.43 -0.64
N SER A 75 12.29 -10.36 -0.51
CA SER A 75 12.06 -9.07 -1.14
C SER A 75 12.02 -9.14 -2.67
N ALA A 76 12.87 -9.98 -3.27
CA ALA A 76 12.93 -10.12 -4.71
C ALA A 76 11.60 -10.62 -5.32
N LEU A 77 10.87 -11.49 -4.61
CA LEU A 77 9.59 -11.97 -5.10
C LEU A 77 8.51 -10.88 -5.15
N TRP A 78 8.54 -9.92 -4.23
CA TRP A 78 7.65 -8.75 -4.24
C TRP A 78 8.00 -7.78 -5.37
N ALA A 79 9.30 -7.58 -5.57
CA ALA A 79 9.82 -6.78 -6.68
C ALA A 79 9.44 -7.39 -8.04
N ASP A 80 9.61 -8.70 -8.20
CA ASP A 80 9.24 -9.46 -9.41
C ASP A 80 7.75 -9.36 -9.73
N ASP A 81 6.88 -9.33 -8.70
CA ASP A 81 5.44 -9.16 -8.90
C ASP A 81 5.10 -7.79 -9.50
N VAL A 82 5.70 -6.73 -8.97
CA VAL A 82 5.50 -5.37 -9.50
C VAL A 82 6.04 -5.27 -10.92
N GLN A 83 7.25 -5.78 -11.16
CA GLN A 83 7.87 -5.80 -12.49
C GLN A 83 7.01 -6.56 -13.50
N ALA A 84 6.47 -7.73 -13.12
CA ALA A 84 5.61 -8.51 -13.99
C ALA A 84 4.33 -7.76 -14.39
N VAL A 85 3.73 -6.98 -13.47
CA VAL A 85 2.56 -6.15 -13.78
C VAL A 85 2.93 -5.01 -14.72
N ILE A 86 4.06 -4.32 -14.47
CA ILE A 86 4.57 -3.25 -15.35
C ILE A 86 4.79 -3.77 -16.76
N GLU A 87 5.48 -4.90 -16.92
CA GLU A 87 5.77 -5.49 -18.23
C GLU A 87 4.52 -6.01 -18.93
N ALA A 88 3.66 -6.74 -18.21
CA ALA A 88 2.48 -7.37 -18.83
C ALA A 88 1.44 -6.36 -19.34
N LEU A 89 1.41 -5.18 -18.76
CA LEU A 89 0.46 -4.12 -19.11
C LEU A 89 1.11 -2.92 -19.80
N ASP A 90 2.40 -2.99 -20.15
CA ASP A 90 3.15 -1.89 -20.76
C ASP A 90 2.98 -0.57 -19.97
N LEU A 91 3.31 -0.60 -18.66
CA LEU A 91 3.17 0.56 -17.75
C LEU A 91 4.48 1.36 -17.67
N ASP A 92 5.11 1.65 -18.81
CA ASP A 92 6.32 2.49 -18.83
C ASP A 92 6.01 3.90 -18.29
N GLU A 93 6.99 4.47 -17.55
CA GLU A 93 6.87 5.78 -16.92
C GLU A 93 5.67 5.89 -15.96
N SER A 94 5.38 4.80 -15.22
CA SER A 94 4.27 4.79 -14.26
C SER A 94 4.57 5.54 -12.97
N VAL A 95 3.55 6.12 -12.37
CA VAL A 95 3.59 6.52 -10.95
C VAL A 95 3.26 5.29 -10.10
N LEU A 96 4.17 4.91 -9.19
CA LEU A 96 3.89 3.88 -8.20
C LEU A 96 3.29 4.51 -6.95
N CYS A 97 2.06 4.13 -6.63
CA CYS A 97 1.33 4.62 -5.45
C CYS A 97 1.19 3.49 -4.43
N GLY A 98 1.95 3.55 -3.34
CA GLY A 98 1.97 2.50 -2.32
C GLY A 98 1.43 2.96 -0.99
N TRP A 99 0.46 2.21 -0.45
CA TRP A 99 -0.08 2.47 0.88
C TRP A 99 0.54 1.54 1.93
N SER A 100 1.06 2.12 3.03
CA SER A 100 1.54 1.34 4.18
C SER A 100 2.61 0.32 3.76
N TYR A 101 2.35 -0.97 3.88
CA TYR A 101 3.19 -2.06 3.40
C TYR A 101 3.46 -1.98 1.89
N GLY A 102 2.55 -1.39 1.10
CA GLY A 102 2.76 -1.12 -0.32
C GLY A 102 3.97 -0.22 -0.60
N GLY A 103 4.32 0.67 0.34
CA GLY A 103 5.57 1.45 0.26
C GLY A 103 6.83 0.60 0.41
N LEU A 104 6.78 -0.43 1.27
CA LEU A 104 7.86 -1.41 1.40
C LEU A 104 8.02 -2.23 0.11
N ILE A 105 6.90 -2.62 -0.52
CA ILE A 105 6.91 -3.35 -1.80
C ILE A 105 7.49 -2.47 -2.92
N ILE A 106 7.14 -1.18 -2.96
CA ILE A 106 7.79 -0.22 -3.89
C ILE A 106 9.29 -0.16 -3.64
N SER A 107 9.72 -0.13 -2.38
CA SER A 107 11.15 -0.08 -2.05
C SER A 107 11.87 -1.38 -2.45
N ASP A 108 11.22 -2.55 -2.27
CA ASP A 108 11.73 -3.83 -2.80
C ASP A 108 11.92 -3.76 -4.32
N TYR A 109 10.93 -3.20 -5.03
CA TYR A 109 10.98 -3.03 -6.49
C TYR A 109 12.14 -2.11 -6.92
N LEU A 110 12.29 -0.97 -6.26
CA LEU A 110 13.35 -0.02 -6.59
C LEU A 110 14.75 -0.59 -6.32
N GLU A 111 14.92 -1.44 -5.32
CA GLU A 111 16.21 -2.09 -5.03
C GLU A 111 16.63 -3.05 -6.14
N GLU A 112 15.68 -3.81 -6.71
CA GLU A 112 15.96 -4.81 -7.73
C GLU A 112 15.98 -4.23 -9.15
N TYR A 113 15.09 -3.28 -9.47
CA TYR A 113 14.85 -2.79 -10.83
C TYR A 113 15.15 -1.31 -11.03
N GLY A 114 15.37 -0.54 -9.95
CA GLY A 114 15.63 0.90 -10.04
C GLY A 114 14.40 1.70 -10.51
N THR A 115 14.68 2.89 -11.08
CA THR A 115 13.65 3.86 -11.48
C THR A 115 13.39 3.92 -13.00
N GLU A 116 13.96 3.03 -13.81
CA GLU A 116 13.92 3.13 -15.29
C GLU A 116 12.48 3.19 -15.85
N HIS A 117 11.51 2.48 -15.24
CA HIS A 117 10.11 2.44 -15.65
C HIS A 117 9.19 3.31 -14.79
N VAL A 118 9.76 4.16 -13.93
CA VAL A 118 9.02 4.93 -12.91
C VAL A 118 9.14 6.42 -13.19
N SER A 119 8.01 7.10 -13.35
CA SER A 119 7.96 8.56 -13.51
C SER A 119 7.80 9.32 -12.18
N GLY A 120 7.41 8.63 -11.10
CA GLY A 120 7.26 9.20 -9.77
C GLY A 120 6.70 8.21 -8.76
N LEU A 121 6.76 8.59 -7.49
CA LEU A 121 6.25 7.80 -6.37
C LEU A 121 5.22 8.59 -5.56
N ASN A 122 4.19 7.91 -5.06
CA ASN A 122 3.35 8.42 -3.97
C ASN A 122 3.38 7.44 -2.80
N LEU A 123 4.06 7.81 -1.72
CA LEU A 123 4.19 7.03 -0.50
C LEU A 123 3.10 7.45 0.49
N VAL A 124 2.04 6.62 0.59
CA VAL A 124 0.83 6.94 1.35
C VAL A 124 0.83 6.22 2.69
N GLY A 125 1.05 6.93 3.82
CA GLY A 125 1.18 6.29 5.13
C GLY A 125 2.18 5.13 5.12
N ALA A 126 3.23 5.25 4.29
CA ALA A 126 4.08 4.16 3.86
C ALA A 126 5.17 3.81 4.88
N ILE A 127 5.60 2.56 4.86
CA ILE A 127 6.83 2.10 5.49
C ILE A 127 7.87 1.74 4.43
N SER A 128 9.15 1.88 4.76
CA SER A 128 10.31 1.46 3.97
C SER A 128 11.14 0.38 4.66
N LYS A 129 10.75 0.02 5.88
CA LYS A 129 11.45 -0.93 6.74
C LYS A 129 10.49 -1.71 7.62
N ILE A 130 10.85 -2.96 7.97
CA ILE A 130 10.11 -3.83 8.87
C ILE A 130 11.07 -4.77 9.61
N GLY A 131 10.71 -5.18 10.83
CA GLY A 131 11.44 -6.19 11.61
C GLY A 131 12.72 -5.69 12.28
N THR A 132 13.16 -4.48 12.03
CA THR A 132 14.33 -3.85 12.65
C THR A 132 13.95 -3.00 13.85
N ASP A 133 14.91 -2.67 14.73
CA ASP A 133 14.68 -1.78 15.87
C ASP A 133 14.21 -0.39 15.40
N ASP A 134 14.76 0.12 14.29
CA ASP A 134 14.39 1.41 13.72
C ASP A 134 12.98 1.36 13.11
N ALA A 135 12.56 0.24 12.53
CA ALA A 135 11.19 0.05 12.06
C ALA A 135 10.20 0.14 13.24
N MET A 136 10.54 -0.41 14.39
CA MET A 136 9.68 -0.36 15.58
C MET A 136 9.50 1.07 16.14
N ALA A 137 10.40 2.00 15.83
CA ALA A 137 10.27 3.39 16.26
C ALA A 137 9.17 4.16 15.52
N VAL A 138 8.83 3.73 14.30
CA VAL A 138 7.83 4.37 13.45
C VAL A 138 6.51 3.59 13.32
N ILE A 139 6.41 2.41 13.96
CA ILE A 139 5.17 1.63 14.02
C ILE A 139 4.47 1.87 15.36
N GLY A 140 3.19 2.24 15.31
CA GLY A 140 2.40 2.56 16.48
C GLY A 140 2.01 1.34 17.35
N GLU A 141 1.77 1.58 18.63
CA GLU A 141 1.27 0.55 19.57
C GLU A 141 -0.09 0.01 19.12
N ASP A 142 -0.89 0.82 18.41
CA ASP A 142 -2.18 0.43 17.86
C ASP A 142 -2.06 -0.71 16.83
N PHE A 143 -0.92 -0.83 16.15
CA PHE A 143 -0.62 -1.97 15.30
C PHE A 143 0.07 -3.09 16.07
N THR A 144 1.17 -2.79 16.79
CA THR A 144 2.02 -3.82 17.42
C THR A 144 1.28 -4.64 18.45
N SER A 145 0.31 -4.05 19.17
CA SER A 145 -0.55 -4.78 20.12
C SER A 145 -1.48 -5.81 19.47
N LEU A 146 -1.72 -5.74 18.15
CA LEU A 146 -2.58 -6.65 17.40
C LEU A 146 -1.82 -7.83 16.77
N VAL A 147 -0.49 -7.78 16.71
CA VAL A 147 0.34 -8.80 16.04
C VAL A 147 -0.01 -10.23 16.48
N PRO A 148 -0.17 -10.56 17.77
CA PRO A 148 -0.55 -11.93 18.17
C PRO A 148 -1.91 -12.39 17.61
N GLY A 149 -2.86 -11.46 17.46
CA GLY A 149 -4.19 -11.76 16.92
C GLY A 149 -4.19 -11.88 15.39
N PHE A 150 -3.27 -11.23 14.69
CA PHE A 150 -3.10 -11.42 13.24
C PHE A 150 -2.61 -12.82 12.89
N GLU A 151 -1.85 -13.45 13.77
CA GLU A 151 -1.34 -14.80 13.64
C GLU A 151 -2.34 -15.87 14.13
N ALA A 152 -3.41 -15.46 14.79
CA ALA A 152 -4.40 -16.36 15.36
C ALA A 152 -5.07 -17.23 14.29
N THR A 153 -5.10 -18.54 14.51
CA THR A 153 -5.83 -19.51 13.69
C THR A 153 -7.27 -19.71 14.16
N ASP A 154 -7.61 -19.22 15.35
CA ASP A 154 -8.99 -19.15 15.83
C ASP A 154 -9.76 -18.08 15.08
N SER A 155 -10.88 -18.45 14.48
CA SER A 155 -11.65 -17.57 13.59
C SER A 155 -12.25 -16.37 14.32
N GLU A 156 -12.69 -16.55 15.57
CA GLU A 156 -13.30 -15.47 16.36
C GLU A 156 -12.23 -14.43 16.74
N GLU A 157 -11.08 -14.88 17.20
CA GLU A 157 -9.94 -14.04 17.54
C GLU A 157 -9.43 -13.29 16.30
N SER A 158 -9.22 -14.00 15.19
CA SER A 158 -8.77 -13.42 13.93
C SER A 158 -9.71 -12.31 13.42
N VAL A 159 -11.02 -12.57 13.38
CA VAL A 159 -12.00 -11.57 12.91
C VAL A 159 -12.06 -10.36 13.85
N ARG A 160 -12.03 -10.56 15.15
CA ARG A 160 -12.00 -9.45 16.13
C ARG A 160 -10.76 -8.58 16.00
N THR A 161 -9.61 -9.21 15.75
CA THR A 161 -8.35 -8.49 15.52
C THR A 161 -8.43 -7.63 14.27
N LEU A 162 -8.89 -8.21 13.16
CA LEU A 162 -9.06 -7.47 11.90
C LEU A 162 -10.09 -6.32 12.03
N GLU A 163 -11.22 -6.55 12.71
CA GLU A 163 -12.17 -5.48 12.98
C GLU A 163 -11.53 -4.35 13.79
N THR A 164 -10.75 -4.68 14.82
CA THR A 164 -10.05 -3.69 15.65
C THR A 164 -9.01 -2.93 14.81
N PHE A 165 -8.26 -3.63 13.98
CA PHE A 165 -7.28 -3.02 13.09
C PHE A 165 -7.92 -2.00 12.13
N ILE A 166 -9.00 -2.39 11.46
CA ILE A 166 -9.73 -1.50 10.53
C ILE A 166 -10.20 -0.23 11.25
N ARG A 167 -10.75 -0.36 12.47
CA ARG A 167 -11.17 0.79 13.27
C ARG A 167 -10.01 1.71 13.65
N ARG A 168 -8.83 1.14 13.93
CA ARG A 168 -7.62 1.91 14.26
C ARG A 168 -6.97 2.58 13.03
N CYS A 169 -7.18 2.02 11.84
CA CYS A 169 -6.72 2.67 10.59
C CYS A 169 -7.48 3.97 10.29
N THR A 170 -8.61 4.21 10.95
CA THR A 170 -9.41 5.41 10.74
C THR A 170 -9.33 6.35 11.94
N HIS A 171 -9.34 7.65 11.68
CA HIS A 171 -9.57 8.62 12.75
C HIS A 171 -11.07 8.82 12.91
N GLY A 172 -11.67 8.10 13.88
CA GLY A 172 -13.10 8.01 14.10
C GLY A 172 -13.69 6.65 13.75
N ASP A 173 -14.96 6.43 14.07
CA ASP A 173 -15.62 5.16 13.76
C ASP A 173 -16.05 5.09 12.30
N PRO A 174 -15.66 4.04 11.54
CA PRO A 174 -16.17 3.82 10.21
C PRO A 174 -17.68 3.53 10.24
N SER A 175 -18.38 3.82 9.14
CA SER A 175 -19.76 3.38 9.01
C SER A 175 -19.82 1.84 9.06
N PRO A 176 -20.94 1.23 9.50
CA PRO A 176 -21.08 -0.22 9.47
C PRO A 176 -20.88 -0.83 8.06
N GLN A 177 -21.24 -0.09 7.01
CA GLN A 177 -21.06 -0.53 5.63
C GLN A 177 -19.58 -0.57 5.26
N ASP A 178 -18.84 0.49 5.56
CA ASP A 178 -17.40 0.57 5.28
C ASP A 178 -16.64 -0.46 6.11
N LEU A 179 -16.98 -0.61 7.40
CA LEU A 179 -16.38 -1.63 8.24
C LEU A 179 -16.54 -3.03 7.66
N TYR A 180 -17.76 -3.40 7.23
CA TYR A 180 -18.01 -4.72 6.64
C TYR A 180 -17.31 -4.89 5.30
N TYR A 181 -17.20 -3.84 4.51
CA TYR A 181 -16.50 -3.86 3.24
C TYR A 181 -15.01 -4.15 3.45
N PHE A 182 -14.35 -3.37 4.31
CA PHE A 182 -12.95 -3.59 4.64
C PHE A 182 -12.72 -4.94 5.33
N LEU A 183 -13.58 -5.32 6.28
CA LEU A 183 -13.46 -6.61 6.96
C LEU A 183 -13.56 -7.79 5.98
N GLY A 184 -14.40 -7.68 4.95
CA GLY A 184 -14.60 -8.71 3.93
C GLY A 184 -13.31 -9.10 3.24
N PHE A 185 -12.56 -8.14 2.69
CA PHE A 185 -11.33 -8.44 1.97
C PHE A 185 -10.10 -8.65 2.89
N ASN A 186 -10.10 -8.09 4.11
CA ASN A 186 -9.08 -8.41 5.10
C ASN A 186 -9.19 -9.86 5.60
N ALA A 187 -10.43 -10.35 5.80
CA ALA A 187 -10.67 -11.67 6.37
C ALA A 187 -10.25 -12.83 5.43
N ILE A 188 -10.16 -12.59 4.13
CA ILE A 188 -9.74 -13.64 3.16
C ILE A 188 -8.22 -13.82 3.09
N VAL A 189 -7.43 -12.94 3.72
CA VAL A 189 -5.97 -13.09 3.83
C VAL A 189 -5.67 -14.11 4.91
N PRO A 190 -5.06 -15.27 4.59
CA PRO A 190 -4.81 -16.32 5.57
C PRO A 190 -3.83 -15.91 6.67
N PRO A 191 -3.92 -16.49 7.89
CA PRO A 191 -2.98 -16.20 8.97
C PRO A 191 -1.52 -16.43 8.60
N TYR A 192 -1.21 -17.50 7.83
CA TYR A 192 0.16 -17.77 7.41
C TYR A 192 0.75 -16.69 6.48
N VAL A 193 -0.09 -16.04 5.66
CA VAL A 193 0.32 -14.87 4.86
C VAL A 193 0.69 -13.73 5.79
N ARG A 194 -0.21 -13.40 6.74
CA ARG A 194 0.01 -12.33 7.71
C ARG A 194 1.28 -12.53 8.54
N MET A 195 1.55 -13.77 8.97
CA MET A 195 2.79 -14.15 9.64
C MET A 195 4.01 -13.96 8.73
N GLY A 196 3.91 -14.39 7.47
CA GLY A 196 4.98 -14.28 6.49
C GLY A 196 5.41 -12.82 6.26
N LEU A 197 4.45 -11.89 6.18
CA LEU A 197 4.74 -10.46 6.04
C LEU A 197 5.48 -9.90 7.27
N HIS A 198 5.11 -10.33 8.48
CA HIS A 198 5.77 -9.91 9.72
C HIS A 198 7.15 -10.53 9.93
N SER A 199 7.45 -11.64 9.28
CA SER A 199 8.73 -12.35 9.45
C SER A 199 9.90 -11.69 8.72
N ARG A 200 9.64 -10.69 7.90
CA ARG A 200 10.68 -9.94 7.17
C ARG A 200 11.49 -9.07 8.12
N GLU A 201 12.78 -8.99 7.85
CA GLU A 201 13.71 -8.07 8.50
C GLU A 201 14.47 -7.35 7.40
N VAL A 202 13.99 -6.17 7.03
CA VAL A 202 14.51 -5.38 5.90
C VAL A 202 14.40 -3.88 6.18
N SER A 203 15.35 -3.11 5.65
CA SER A 203 15.33 -1.65 5.63
C SER A 203 15.87 -1.17 4.29
N HIS A 204 15.14 -0.26 3.65
CA HIS A 204 15.49 0.38 2.39
C HIS A 204 15.82 1.87 2.58
N ASP A 205 16.10 2.31 3.81
CA ASP A 205 16.35 3.73 4.09
C ASP A 205 17.56 4.28 3.31
N ASP A 206 18.61 3.47 3.13
CA ASP A 206 19.78 3.87 2.32
C ASP A 206 19.40 4.06 0.84
N LEU A 207 18.55 3.18 0.30
CA LEU A 207 18.06 3.25 -1.07
C LEU A 207 17.24 4.53 -1.31
N LEU A 208 16.40 4.92 -0.35
CA LEU A 208 15.55 6.11 -0.48
C LEU A 208 16.36 7.39 -0.69
N SER A 209 17.58 7.46 -0.21
CA SER A 209 18.49 8.60 -0.42
C SER A 209 19.00 8.71 -1.86
N GLU A 210 18.87 7.65 -2.66
CA GLU A 210 19.33 7.55 -4.05
C GLU A 210 18.20 7.70 -5.07
N VAL A 211 16.94 7.86 -4.60
CA VAL A 211 15.78 8.02 -5.49
C VAL A 211 15.90 9.33 -6.26
N ASP A 212 15.80 9.25 -7.59
CA ASP A 212 16.01 10.34 -8.55
C ASP A 212 14.76 10.75 -9.35
N VAL A 213 13.60 10.18 -8.99
CA VAL A 213 12.28 10.55 -9.54
C VAL A 213 11.48 11.41 -8.55
N PRO A 214 10.49 12.19 -9.00
CA PRO A 214 9.60 12.95 -8.12
C PRO A 214 8.91 12.06 -7.09
N VAL A 215 8.89 12.48 -5.83
CA VAL A 215 8.23 11.75 -4.74
C VAL A 215 7.25 12.64 -4.00
N LEU A 216 6.02 12.16 -3.85
CA LEU A 216 5.01 12.72 -2.95
C LEU A 216 4.87 11.80 -1.73
N ILE A 217 4.98 12.38 -0.54
CA ILE A 217 4.73 11.70 0.72
C ILE A 217 3.38 12.17 1.26
N THR A 218 2.42 11.24 1.32
CA THR A 218 1.06 11.51 1.79
C THR A 218 0.83 10.85 3.14
N HIS A 219 0.47 11.60 4.19
CA HIS A 219 0.31 11.03 5.53
C HIS A 219 -0.79 11.70 6.35
N GLY A 220 -1.47 10.93 7.21
CA GLY A 220 -2.42 11.45 8.17
C GLY A 220 -1.73 11.84 9.48
N GLU A 221 -1.93 13.06 9.98
CA GLU A 221 -1.31 13.51 11.24
C GLU A 221 -1.81 12.75 12.47
N ALA A 222 -3.00 12.11 12.38
CA ALA A 222 -3.56 11.28 13.43
C ALA A 222 -3.35 9.77 13.21
N ASP A 223 -2.39 9.38 12.35
CA ASP A 223 -2.05 7.99 12.10
C ASP A 223 -1.39 7.35 13.32
N SER A 224 -2.05 6.33 13.89
CA SER A 224 -1.59 5.56 15.04
C SER A 224 -1.10 4.15 14.68
N ILE A 225 -1.12 3.80 13.38
CA ILE A 225 -0.63 2.53 12.83
C ILE A 225 0.81 2.68 12.34
N VAL A 226 1.02 3.56 11.36
CA VAL A 226 2.35 4.05 10.95
C VAL A 226 2.44 5.50 11.42
N LEU A 227 3.31 5.76 12.38
CA LEU A 227 3.40 7.08 12.98
C LEU A 227 3.86 8.14 11.97
N PRO A 228 3.40 9.40 12.08
CA PRO A 228 3.84 10.48 11.20
C PRO A 228 5.36 10.64 11.10
N ALA A 229 6.10 10.18 12.13
CA ALA A 229 7.56 10.12 12.12
C ALA A 229 8.13 9.35 10.92
N ALA A 230 7.43 8.31 10.42
CA ALA A 230 7.87 7.60 9.21
C ALA A 230 7.89 8.51 7.98
N ALA A 231 6.84 9.32 7.81
CA ALA A 231 6.77 10.28 6.71
C ALA A 231 7.78 11.43 6.86
N GLU A 232 8.05 11.85 8.09
CA GLU A 232 9.08 12.85 8.41
C GLU A 232 10.48 12.30 8.06
N GLU A 233 10.78 11.05 8.44
CA GLU A 233 12.04 10.37 8.06
C GLU A 233 12.18 10.23 6.53
N HIS A 234 11.11 9.83 5.82
CA HIS A 234 11.13 9.76 4.36
C HIS A 234 11.41 11.14 3.74
N ALA A 235 10.77 12.20 4.25
CA ALA A 235 10.96 13.56 3.75
C ALA A 235 12.37 14.11 4.03
N GLU A 236 13.01 13.66 5.10
CA GLU A 236 14.42 14.02 5.40
C GLU A 236 15.41 13.23 4.55
N THR A 237 15.05 12.01 4.13
CA THR A 237 15.93 11.07 3.43
C THR A 237 15.85 11.21 1.91
N ILE A 238 14.64 11.36 1.35
CA ILE A 238 14.41 11.38 -0.10
C ILE A 238 14.69 12.79 -0.64
N PRO A 239 15.59 12.94 -1.63
CA PRO A 239 15.89 14.24 -2.22
C PRO A 239 14.65 14.90 -2.84
N ASP A 240 14.44 16.18 -2.54
CA ASP A 240 13.40 17.01 -3.13
C ASP A 240 11.95 16.44 -3.00
N ALA A 241 11.70 15.56 -2.01
CA ALA A 241 10.37 15.00 -1.78
C ALA A 241 9.37 16.10 -1.38
N GLU A 242 8.18 16.05 -1.99
CA GLU A 242 7.03 16.87 -1.59
C GLU A 242 6.22 16.14 -0.51
N THR A 243 5.64 16.89 0.43
CA THR A 243 4.84 16.32 1.52
C THR A 243 3.40 16.85 1.51
N SER A 244 2.45 15.96 1.82
CA SER A 244 1.04 16.28 1.98
C SER A 244 0.52 15.65 3.27
N PHE A 245 0.49 16.44 4.36
CA PHE A 245 -0.03 16.00 5.65
C PHE A 245 -1.49 16.43 5.83
N TYR A 246 -2.32 15.51 6.32
CA TYR A 246 -3.74 15.73 6.52
C TYR A 246 -4.07 15.74 8.02
N PRO A 247 -4.45 16.91 8.59
CA PRO A 247 -4.87 17.00 9.98
C PRO A 247 -6.16 16.18 10.22
N ASP A 248 -6.27 15.58 11.41
CA ASP A 248 -7.42 14.77 11.83
C ASP A 248 -7.70 13.53 10.94
N VAL A 249 -6.72 13.05 10.18
CA VAL A 249 -6.80 11.86 9.34
C VAL A 249 -5.88 10.77 9.90
N GLY A 250 -6.37 9.54 9.98
CA GLY A 250 -5.62 8.36 10.41
C GLY A 250 -4.82 7.72 9.29
N HIS A 251 -4.57 6.42 9.43
CA HIS A 251 -3.77 5.63 8.47
C HIS A 251 -4.40 5.51 7.07
N ASN A 252 -5.73 5.52 6.99
CA ASN A 252 -6.46 5.50 5.73
C ASN A 252 -6.73 6.93 5.24
N THR A 253 -5.77 7.52 4.53
CA THR A 253 -5.83 8.91 4.05
C THR A 253 -6.69 9.12 2.81
N PHE A 254 -7.12 8.05 2.13
CA PHE A 254 -7.77 8.07 0.81
C PHE A 254 -9.13 7.35 0.79
N GLY A 255 -9.56 6.75 1.90
CA GLY A 255 -10.75 5.90 1.94
C GLY A 255 -12.07 6.65 2.12
N ARG A 256 -13.17 5.91 2.08
CA ARG A 256 -14.59 6.33 2.19
C ARG A 256 -15.00 6.93 3.54
N PHE A 257 -14.06 7.30 4.37
CA PHE A 257 -14.37 7.78 5.72
C PHE A 257 -14.73 9.27 5.71
N PRO A 258 -15.76 9.70 6.48
CA PRO A 258 -16.32 11.05 6.42
C PRO A 258 -15.32 12.18 6.67
N ASN A 259 -14.17 11.89 7.24
CA ASN A 259 -13.09 12.85 7.50
C ASN A 259 -11.89 12.69 6.55
N GLY A 260 -11.87 11.63 5.72
CA GLY A 260 -10.86 11.42 4.69
C GLY A 260 -11.27 12.15 3.41
N SER A 261 -11.34 13.46 3.43
CA SER A 261 -11.46 14.22 2.19
C SER A 261 -10.12 14.12 1.46
N ILE A 262 -10.08 13.36 0.38
CA ILE A 262 -9.17 13.72 -0.71
C ILE A 262 -9.66 15.09 -1.13
N GLY A 263 -9.13 16.13 -0.48
CA GLY A 263 -9.42 17.49 -0.84
C GLY A 263 -8.98 17.64 -2.28
N ASN A 264 -9.87 18.13 -3.13
CA ASN A 264 -9.56 18.69 -4.43
C ASN A 264 -8.26 19.50 -4.32
N SER A 265 -7.12 18.91 -4.56
CA SER A 265 -5.88 19.63 -4.85
C SER A 265 -5.84 20.07 -6.32
N GLY A 266 -7.02 20.33 -6.87
CA GLY A 266 -7.22 21.06 -8.10
C GLY A 266 -7.33 22.54 -7.76
N SER A 267 -6.21 23.24 -7.78
CA SER A 267 -6.01 24.64 -8.08
C SER A 267 -5.10 25.38 -7.10
N SER A 268 -3.83 25.36 -7.37
CA SER A 268 -3.04 26.60 -7.32
C SER A 268 -2.07 26.62 -8.49
N ARG A 269 -2.61 26.81 -9.69
CA ARG A 269 -1.83 27.46 -10.75
C ARG A 269 -1.92 28.95 -10.47
N THR A 270 -0.87 29.55 -9.96
CA THR A 270 -0.47 30.93 -10.25
C THR A 270 1.05 30.98 -10.27
#